data_b51c510b2bd5effa83d75557983e24cc
#
_entry.id   b51c510b2bd5effa83d75557983e24cc
#
_cell.length_a   1.000
_cell.length_b   1.000
_cell.length_c   1.000
_cell.angle_alpha   90.00
_cell.angle_beta   90.00
_cell.angle_gamma   90.00
#
_symmetry.space_group_name_H-M   'P 1'
#
loop_
_entity.id
_entity.type
_entity.pdbx_description
1 polymer ?
#
loop_
_entity_poly.entity_id
_entity_poly.type
_entity_poly.pdbx_seq_one_letter_code
_entity_poly.pdbx_strand_id
1 'polypeptide(L)'
;MMISVGFVHELAVLGSGLGSPKRRQQCCSVSMKSPTAERVGRIAAGVCISAVLGLSVPTDVLAKSSMRLPSKPPETNAQAILLEAVPNCPAWLREAGLSVSSVTTEGGGNIRSSGGEVRSSKGLKSWPYIEKSTAKALDKLGGAGLLGSLDGKDRDTAEARLEDAKKALRAMKASAEKKKSADVISNQIIGLRAMDDIASIISMRSTTPRPVPDEFSKLPKLFGHADVELLVGYKTPSGQPTKGKVLLELDGFSSPISAGSFASLVKDGKYDGLKIKIEDEVLVETEIPKQASPQSIPIEILVQGMNSAEYGTSLEEAGLFNERPVLPFNAYGTLALSHPSNDLNSQGGFFFVKTDPTETPAGLNLLDGNYAVVGYVIDGQTVLSDLRAGDSIVSAKLVGGVYDFI
;
A
#
# COMPACT_ATOMS: atom_id res chain seq x y z
N MET A 1 -10.80 -32.48 29.72
CA MET A 1 -9.55 -32.72 30.43
C MET A 1 -8.66 -31.51 30.11
N MET A 2 -8.63 -30.59 31.05
CA MET A 2 -7.90 -29.30 30.96
C MET A 2 -6.40 -29.52 31.17
N ILE A 3 -5.55 -28.85 30.39
CA ILE A 3 -4.20 -28.51 30.86
C ILE A 3 -3.96 -27.06 30.44
N SER A 4 -4.05 -26.19 31.45
CA SER A 4 -3.61 -24.81 31.44
C SER A 4 -2.15 -24.78 31.90
N VAL A 5 -1.29 -24.08 31.20
CA VAL A 5 0.06 -23.74 31.68
C VAL A 5 0.18 -22.22 31.66
N GLY A 6 -0.04 -21.63 32.82
CA GLY A 6 0.29 -20.24 33.08
C GLY A 6 1.77 -20.11 33.48
N PHE A 7 2.48 -19.13 32.94
CA PHE A 7 3.75 -18.66 33.48
C PHE A 7 3.53 -17.27 34.09
N VAL A 8 3.57 -17.23 35.43
CA VAL A 8 3.65 -16.01 36.22
C VAL A 8 5.14 -15.79 36.52
N HIS A 9 5.69 -14.65 36.16
CA HIS A 9 6.96 -14.18 36.70
C HIS A 9 6.70 -13.02 37.64
N GLU A 10 6.90 -13.33 38.88
CA GLU A 10 6.91 -12.43 40.06
C GLU A 10 8.28 -11.72 40.14
N LEU A 11 8.27 -10.41 40.12
CA LEU A 11 9.45 -9.57 40.43
C LEU A 11 9.36 -9.07 41.84
N ALA A 12 10.22 -9.61 42.72
CA ALA A 12 10.44 -9.12 44.03
C ALA A 12 11.44 -7.95 44.04
N VAL A 13 11.03 -6.84 44.63
CA VAL A 13 11.84 -5.68 44.95
C VAL A 13 12.52 -5.92 46.30
N LEU A 14 13.85 -5.80 46.38
CA LEU A 14 14.57 -5.46 47.60
C LEU A 14 15.75 -4.57 47.25
N GLY A 15 15.82 -3.48 47.95
CA GLY A 15 16.75 -2.39 47.78
C GLY A 15 18.03 -2.47 48.60
N SER A 16 18.76 -1.43 48.42
CA SER A 16 19.85 -0.84 49.23
C SER A 16 21.31 -1.25 48.97
N GLY A 17 22.06 -0.27 48.50
CA GLY A 17 23.29 0.07 49.23
C GLY A 17 24.63 -0.07 48.50
N LEU A 18 25.22 1.06 48.14
CA LEU A 18 26.65 1.41 48.20
C LEU A 18 27.70 0.72 47.31
N GLY A 19 28.44 1.52 46.57
CA GLY A 19 29.85 1.29 46.32
C GLY A 19 30.30 1.15 44.89
N SER A 20 30.75 2.26 44.30
CA SER A 20 31.59 2.21 43.07
C SER A 20 32.94 1.54 43.36
N PRO A 21 33.51 0.82 42.39
CA PRO A 21 34.71 1.35 41.77
C PRO A 21 34.81 1.15 40.24
N LYS A 22 35.40 2.15 39.64
CA LYS A 22 35.88 2.21 38.25
C LYS A 22 36.71 0.97 37.89
N ARG A 23 36.35 0.26 36.83
CA ARG A 23 37.26 -0.60 36.06
C ARG A 23 37.34 -0.14 34.63
N ARG A 24 38.53 0.28 34.25
CA ARG A 24 38.97 0.49 32.88
C ARG A 24 38.85 -0.84 32.11
N GLN A 25 38.13 -0.87 31.03
CA GLN A 25 38.26 -1.90 30.00
C GLN A 25 39.24 -1.42 28.94
N GLN A 26 40.35 -2.14 28.86
CA GLN A 26 41.36 -2.07 27.83
C GLN A 26 40.77 -2.63 26.52
N CYS A 27 40.74 -1.82 25.47
CA CYS A 27 40.54 -2.28 24.11
C CYS A 27 41.80 -3.00 23.62
N CYS A 28 41.70 -4.29 23.38
CA CYS A 28 42.69 -5.02 22.60
C CYS A 28 42.42 -4.80 21.12
N SER A 29 43.23 -3.96 20.49
CA SER A 29 43.33 -3.85 19.06
C SER A 29 44.21 -4.99 18.50
N VAL A 30 43.62 -5.93 17.79
CA VAL A 30 44.36 -6.93 17.01
C VAL A 30 44.64 -6.34 15.63
N SER A 31 45.89 -5.94 15.45
CA SER A 31 46.45 -5.55 14.15
C SER A 31 46.80 -6.82 13.39
N MET A 32 46.13 -7.12 12.29
CA MET A 32 46.59 -8.08 11.30
C MET A 32 47.35 -7.36 10.20
N LYS A 33 48.66 -7.58 10.19
CA LYS A 33 49.55 -7.21 9.12
C LYS A 33 49.35 -8.13 7.91
N SER A 34 49.22 -7.54 6.73
CA SER A 34 49.25 -8.21 5.44
C SER A 34 50.68 -8.70 5.11
N PRO A 35 50.84 -9.84 4.48
CA PRO A 35 52.05 -10.14 3.72
C PRO A 35 51.82 -9.92 2.22
N THR A 36 52.82 -9.33 1.69
CA THR A 36 53.26 -9.00 0.33
C THR A 36 52.98 -10.05 -0.74
N ALA A 37 52.75 -9.51 -1.92
CA ALA A 37 52.69 -10.20 -3.20
C ALA A 37 53.99 -10.94 -3.56
N GLU A 38 53.84 -12.15 -4.09
CA GLU A 38 54.83 -12.71 -5.03
C GLU A 38 54.17 -13.56 -6.10
N ARG A 39 54.79 -13.46 -7.22
CA ARG A 39 54.49 -13.88 -8.59
C ARG A 39 54.39 -15.39 -8.80
N VAL A 40 53.82 -15.70 -9.96
CA VAL A 40 54.18 -16.74 -10.97
C VAL A 40 53.37 -18.03 -10.94
N GLY A 41 52.79 -18.32 -12.11
CA GLY A 41 52.58 -19.69 -12.58
C GLY A 41 51.35 -19.92 -13.46
N ARG A 42 51.50 -19.69 -14.76
CA ARG A 42 50.63 -20.29 -15.77
C ARG A 42 50.72 -21.81 -15.70
N ILE A 43 49.60 -22.49 -15.65
CA ILE A 43 49.49 -23.85 -16.20
C ILE A 43 48.16 -23.93 -16.97
N ALA A 44 48.29 -24.16 -18.27
CA ALA A 44 47.27 -24.56 -19.18
C ALA A 44 47.11 -26.07 -19.14
N ALA A 45 45.96 -26.51 -19.56
CA ALA A 45 45.63 -27.82 -20.10
C ALA A 45 44.73 -28.71 -19.26
N GLY A 46 43.65 -29.11 -19.88
CA GLY A 46 42.84 -30.24 -19.49
C GLY A 46 41.42 -30.20 -20.03
N VAL A 47 41.27 -30.22 -21.36
CA VAL A 47 40.01 -30.54 -22.04
C VAL A 47 39.70 -32.01 -21.79
N CYS A 48 38.60 -32.31 -21.09
CA CYS A 48 37.94 -33.63 -21.17
C CYS A 48 36.55 -33.43 -21.71
N ILE A 49 36.38 -33.77 -22.98
CA ILE A 49 35.08 -33.94 -23.64
C ILE A 49 34.47 -35.24 -23.11
N SER A 50 33.34 -35.15 -22.49
CA SER A 50 32.42 -36.30 -22.34
C SER A 50 31.05 -35.85 -22.86
N ALA A 51 30.78 -36.25 -24.09
CA ALA A 51 29.45 -36.14 -24.69
C ALA A 51 28.52 -37.16 -24.04
N VAL A 52 27.43 -36.69 -23.39
CA VAL A 52 26.26 -37.48 -23.09
C VAL A 52 25.01 -36.64 -23.32
N LEU A 53 24.30 -37.08 -24.35
CA LEU A 53 22.85 -36.97 -24.58
C LEU A 53 22.16 -35.61 -24.37
N GLY A 54 21.74 -35.09 -25.51
CA GLY A 54 20.90 -33.89 -25.64
C GLY A 54 19.57 -34.02 -24.92
N LEU A 55 19.44 -33.17 -23.91
CA LEU A 55 18.18 -32.60 -23.48
C LEU A 55 18.39 -31.09 -23.58
N SER A 56 17.76 -30.50 -24.60
CA SER A 56 17.69 -29.06 -24.75
C SER A 56 16.80 -28.52 -23.63
N VAL A 57 17.41 -28.07 -22.54
CA VAL A 57 16.77 -27.21 -21.56
C VAL A 57 16.60 -25.86 -22.24
N PRO A 58 15.39 -25.31 -22.34
CA PRO A 58 15.21 -23.96 -22.88
C PRO A 58 16.00 -22.96 -22.03
N THR A 59 16.93 -22.27 -22.66
CA THR A 59 17.84 -21.29 -22.05
C THR A 59 17.19 -19.97 -21.68
N ASP A 60 15.86 -19.90 -21.64
CA ASP A 60 15.12 -18.67 -21.34
C ASP A 60 14.78 -18.46 -19.85
N VAL A 61 15.22 -19.34 -18.95
CA VAL A 61 14.94 -19.25 -17.50
C VAL A 61 16.10 -18.64 -16.69
N LEU A 62 17.17 -18.22 -17.33
CA LEU A 62 18.16 -17.36 -16.68
C LEU A 62 17.83 -15.89 -16.96
N ALA A 63 16.65 -15.43 -16.56
CA ALA A 63 16.34 -14.03 -16.43
C ALA A 63 17.35 -13.43 -15.44
N LYS A 64 18.21 -12.56 -15.95
CA LYS A 64 19.17 -11.79 -15.18
C LYS A 64 18.45 -11.09 -14.03
N SER A 65 18.53 -11.64 -12.84
CA SER A 65 18.27 -10.94 -11.60
C SER A 65 19.35 -9.86 -11.45
N SER A 66 19.21 -8.77 -12.20
CA SER A 66 19.98 -7.58 -11.93
C SER A 66 19.28 -6.92 -10.73
N MET A 67 19.93 -6.95 -9.59
CA MET A 67 19.60 -6.13 -8.43
C MET A 67 19.64 -4.66 -8.87
N ARG A 68 18.56 -4.19 -9.46
CA ARG A 68 18.37 -2.77 -9.76
C ARG A 68 17.94 -2.12 -8.46
N LEU A 69 18.91 -1.52 -7.76
CA LEU A 69 18.58 -0.52 -6.75
C LEU A 69 17.58 0.46 -7.38
N PRO A 70 16.43 0.70 -6.73
CA PRO A 70 15.43 1.61 -7.27
C PRO A 70 16.05 2.98 -7.45
N SER A 71 16.06 3.45 -8.69
CA SER A 71 16.57 4.78 -9.06
C SER A 71 15.67 5.91 -8.53
N LYS A 72 14.53 5.61 -7.96
CA LYS A 72 13.54 6.55 -7.42
C LYS A 72 13.02 6.00 -6.08
N PRO A 73 12.89 6.86 -5.05
CA PRO A 73 12.21 6.48 -3.82
C PRO A 73 10.81 5.95 -4.11
N PRO A 74 10.31 5.00 -3.30
CA PRO A 74 8.97 4.47 -3.47
C PRO A 74 7.92 5.57 -3.27
N GLU A 75 6.83 5.51 -4.04
CA GLU A 75 5.67 6.38 -3.83
C GLU A 75 5.01 6.03 -2.49
N THR A 76 4.64 7.05 -1.71
CA THR A 76 4.02 6.92 -0.39
C THR A 76 2.62 7.54 -0.31
N ASN A 77 2.19 8.22 -1.37
CA ASN A 77 0.83 8.73 -1.47
C ASN A 77 -0.10 7.64 -1.99
N ALA A 78 -1.09 7.26 -1.18
CA ALA A 78 -2.04 6.19 -1.47
C ALA A 78 -2.71 6.32 -2.85
N GLN A 79 -3.23 7.51 -3.17
CA GLN A 79 -3.92 7.76 -4.45
C GLN A 79 -2.96 7.74 -5.65
N ALA A 80 -1.70 8.14 -5.46
CA ALA A 80 -0.70 8.04 -6.52
C ALA A 80 -0.30 6.58 -6.78
N ILE A 81 -0.23 5.75 -5.73
CA ILE A 81 0.00 4.31 -5.87
C ILE A 81 -1.16 3.67 -6.66
N LEU A 82 -2.40 3.97 -6.30
CA LEU A 82 -3.60 3.49 -7.00
C LEU A 82 -3.59 3.90 -8.47
N LEU A 83 -3.37 5.18 -8.75
CA LEU A 83 -3.27 5.68 -10.12
C LEU A 83 -2.13 5.03 -10.94
N GLU A 84 -0.99 4.74 -10.32
CA GLU A 84 0.10 4.00 -10.96
C GLU A 84 -0.26 2.53 -11.22
N ALA A 85 -1.10 1.95 -10.37
CA ALA A 85 -1.57 0.57 -10.46
C ALA A 85 -2.59 0.34 -11.59
N VAL A 86 -3.31 1.39 -12.02
CA VAL A 86 -4.31 1.28 -13.11
C VAL A 86 -3.63 0.78 -14.39
N PRO A 87 -4.06 -0.37 -14.95
CA PRO A 87 -3.51 -0.88 -16.20
C PRO A 87 -3.86 0.06 -17.36
N ASN A 88 -2.96 0.17 -18.34
CA ASN A 88 -3.15 1.03 -19.51
C ASN A 88 -3.48 2.51 -19.20
N CYS A 89 -3.14 2.99 -17.99
CA CYS A 89 -3.29 4.40 -17.64
C CYS A 89 -2.54 5.27 -18.67
N PRO A 90 -3.21 6.25 -19.31
CA PRO A 90 -2.56 7.13 -20.27
C PRO A 90 -1.36 7.87 -19.69
N ALA A 91 -0.27 7.96 -20.45
CA ALA A 91 0.97 8.58 -19.96
C ALA A 91 0.79 10.02 -19.46
N TRP A 92 -0.05 10.81 -20.18
CA TRP A 92 -0.34 12.20 -19.80
C TRP A 92 -1.02 12.29 -18.41
N LEU A 93 -1.92 11.35 -18.11
CA LEU A 93 -2.66 11.30 -16.86
C LEU A 93 -1.74 10.84 -15.71
N ARG A 94 -0.95 9.79 -15.96
CA ARG A 94 0.07 9.32 -15.02
C ARG A 94 1.10 10.41 -14.70
N GLU A 95 1.60 11.13 -15.71
CA GLU A 95 2.54 12.23 -15.50
C GLU A 95 1.94 13.42 -14.74
N ALA A 96 0.65 13.71 -14.98
CA ALA A 96 -0.08 14.71 -14.22
C ALA A 96 -0.20 14.28 -12.74
N GLY A 97 -0.63 13.03 -12.49
CA GLY A 97 -0.74 12.45 -11.15
C GLY A 97 0.59 12.48 -10.39
N LEU A 98 1.69 12.03 -11.00
CA LEU A 98 3.03 12.09 -10.42
C LEU A 98 3.49 13.52 -10.11
N SER A 99 3.11 14.49 -10.95
CA SER A 99 3.43 15.89 -10.68
C SER A 99 2.65 16.43 -9.48
N VAL A 100 1.44 15.96 -9.26
CA VAL A 100 0.58 16.34 -8.13
C VAL A 100 1.01 15.61 -6.85
N SER A 101 1.28 14.31 -6.90
CA SER A 101 1.72 13.55 -5.72
C SER A 101 3.05 14.05 -5.16
N SER A 102 3.96 14.48 -6.06
CA SER A 102 5.27 15.01 -5.68
C SER A 102 5.24 16.30 -4.85
N VAL A 103 4.07 16.90 -4.66
CA VAL A 103 3.88 18.12 -3.83
C VAL A 103 4.04 17.81 -2.35
N THR A 104 3.66 16.62 -1.91
CA THR A 104 4.02 16.11 -0.58
C THR A 104 5.46 15.63 -0.60
N THR A 105 6.20 15.83 0.50
CA THR A 105 7.56 15.31 0.62
C THR A 105 7.49 13.80 0.79
N GLU A 106 8.38 13.10 0.10
CA GLU A 106 8.69 11.72 0.42
C GLU A 106 9.06 11.69 1.91
N GLY A 107 8.25 10.99 2.68
CA GLY A 107 8.52 10.84 4.08
C GLY A 107 8.04 11.91 5.04
N GLY A 108 7.26 12.83 4.63
CA GLY A 108 6.81 13.89 5.51
C GLY A 108 5.33 14.22 5.40
N GLY A 109 4.62 13.47 4.55
CA GLY A 109 3.20 13.66 4.30
C GLY A 109 2.28 13.12 5.38
N ASN A 110 2.78 12.80 6.56
CA ASN A 110 1.92 12.36 7.64
C ASN A 110 1.03 13.48 8.10
N ILE A 111 -0.21 13.34 7.71
CA ILE A 111 -1.33 14.00 8.36
C ILE A 111 -1.52 13.31 9.71
N ARG A 112 -0.60 13.54 10.65
CA ARG A 112 -0.84 13.24 12.05
C ARG A 112 -1.64 14.38 12.62
N SER A 113 -2.92 14.20 12.80
CA SER A 113 -3.69 15.08 13.66
C SER A 113 -3.52 14.64 15.10
N SER A 114 -2.66 15.31 15.83
CA SER A 114 -2.82 15.35 17.28
C SER A 114 -3.74 16.53 17.58
N GLY A 115 -5.02 16.26 17.89
CA GLY A 115 -5.94 17.28 18.38
C GLY A 115 -6.60 18.17 17.32
N GLY A 116 -7.03 17.60 16.19
CA GLY A 116 -7.90 18.32 15.23
C GLY A 116 -7.22 19.35 14.32
N GLU A 117 -5.91 19.56 14.43
CA GLU A 117 -5.14 20.39 13.50
C GLU A 117 -4.31 19.51 12.56
N VAL A 118 -4.47 19.74 11.26
CA VAL A 118 -3.62 19.16 10.24
C VAL A 118 -2.22 19.77 10.38
N ARG A 119 -1.31 19.09 11.05
CA ARG A 119 0.10 19.51 11.15
C ARG A 119 0.86 19.20 9.88
N SER A 120 0.60 19.97 8.84
CA SER A 120 1.17 19.77 7.50
C SER A 120 2.49 20.49 7.24
N SER A 121 3.05 21.21 8.19
CA SER A 121 4.19 22.08 7.92
C SER A 121 5.51 21.37 7.59
N LYS A 122 5.63 20.08 7.89
CA LYS A 122 6.84 19.28 7.60
C LYS A 122 6.75 18.42 6.35
N GLY A 123 5.59 18.31 5.73
CA GLY A 123 5.33 17.36 4.64
C GLY A 123 5.16 17.98 3.25
N LEU A 124 5.19 19.29 3.11
CA LEU A 124 5.06 19.96 1.81
C LEU A 124 6.43 20.36 1.26
N LYS A 125 6.59 20.24 -0.05
CA LYS A 125 7.69 20.88 -0.79
C LYS A 125 7.58 22.40 -0.66
N SER A 126 8.61 23.13 -1.11
CA SER A 126 8.58 24.59 -1.12
C SER A 126 7.41 25.14 -1.96
N TRP A 127 6.86 26.28 -1.58
CA TRP A 127 5.73 26.91 -2.28
C TRP A 127 5.96 27.09 -3.79
N PRO A 128 7.13 27.58 -4.24
CA PRO A 128 7.42 27.65 -5.68
C PRO A 128 7.43 26.30 -6.38
N TYR A 129 7.86 25.24 -5.69
CA TYR A 129 7.81 23.87 -6.23
C TYR A 129 6.36 23.41 -6.41
N ILE A 130 5.49 23.67 -5.43
CA ILE A 130 4.07 23.31 -5.49
C ILE A 130 3.39 24.01 -6.67
N GLU A 131 3.62 25.32 -6.82
CA GLU A 131 3.09 26.12 -7.94
C GLU A 131 3.55 25.56 -9.29
N LYS A 132 4.84 25.27 -9.43
CA LYS A 132 5.43 24.71 -10.66
C LYS A 132 4.87 23.32 -10.99
N SER A 133 4.79 22.43 -10.00
CA SER A 133 4.28 21.07 -10.17
C SER A 133 2.81 21.08 -10.54
N THR A 134 2.01 21.93 -9.89
CA THR A 134 0.60 22.10 -10.20
C THR A 134 0.38 22.67 -11.60
N ALA A 135 1.20 23.65 -12.01
CA ALA A 135 1.14 24.21 -13.38
C ALA A 135 1.48 23.13 -14.42
N LYS A 136 2.52 22.31 -14.16
CA LYS A 136 2.89 21.19 -15.04
C LYS A 136 1.75 20.17 -15.17
N ALA A 137 1.09 19.83 -14.06
CA ALA A 137 -0.05 18.92 -14.10
C ALA A 137 -1.23 19.50 -14.91
N LEU A 138 -1.56 20.79 -14.72
CA LEU A 138 -2.60 21.47 -15.50
C LEU A 138 -2.29 21.48 -17.01
N ASP A 139 -1.03 21.69 -17.38
CA ASP A 139 -0.58 21.63 -18.78
C ASP A 139 -0.81 20.25 -19.38
N LYS A 140 -0.45 19.18 -18.64
CA LYS A 140 -0.72 17.80 -19.07
C LYS A 140 -2.20 17.49 -19.23
N LEU A 141 -3.05 18.01 -18.34
CA LEU A 141 -4.50 17.86 -18.43
C LEU A 141 -5.13 18.76 -19.52
N GLY A 142 -4.39 19.72 -20.07
CA GLY A 142 -4.85 20.60 -21.16
C GLY A 142 -4.90 19.94 -22.54
N GLY A 143 -4.16 18.85 -22.74
CA GLY A 143 -4.10 18.09 -23.99
C GLY A 143 -5.36 17.23 -24.26
N ALA A 144 -6.54 17.81 -24.14
CA ALA A 144 -7.86 17.16 -24.08
C ALA A 144 -8.34 16.35 -25.32
N GLY A 145 -7.50 16.13 -26.35
CA GLY A 145 -7.84 15.21 -27.44
C GLY A 145 -7.87 13.73 -27.04
N LEU A 146 -7.64 13.43 -25.78
CA LEU A 146 -7.29 12.12 -25.25
C LEU A 146 -8.50 11.30 -24.76
N LEU A 147 -9.68 11.91 -24.61
CA LEU A 147 -10.93 11.24 -24.28
C LEU A 147 -11.70 10.76 -25.53
N GLY A 148 -11.14 10.99 -26.71
CA GLY A 148 -11.78 10.64 -28.00
C GLY A 148 -12.04 9.17 -28.24
N SER A 149 -11.41 8.29 -27.45
CA SER A 149 -11.65 6.84 -27.50
C SER A 149 -12.85 6.39 -26.65
N LEU A 150 -13.43 7.29 -25.85
CA LEU A 150 -14.59 7.03 -25.01
C LEU A 150 -15.87 7.50 -25.70
N ASP A 151 -16.96 6.76 -25.52
CA ASP A 151 -18.25 7.06 -26.09
C ASP A 151 -19.33 7.23 -25.01
N GLY A 152 -20.39 8.02 -25.35
CA GLY A 152 -21.60 8.14 -24.55
C GLY A 152 -21.34 8.57 -23.10
N LYS A 153 -21.98 7.88 -22.15
CA LYS A 153 -21.95 8.23 -20.72
C LYS A 153 -20.54 8.20 -20.11
N ASP A 154 -19.66 7.31 -20.58
CA ASP A 154 -18.30 7.21 -20.05
C ASP A 154 -17.49 8.46 -20.41
N ARG A 155 -17.67 8.96 -21.63
CA ARG A 155 -17.07 10.21 -22.08
C ARG A 155 -17.54 11.39 -21.25
N ASP A 156 -18.87 11.53 -21.07
CA ASP A 156 -19.47 12.62 -20.30
C ASP A 156 -18.95 12.59 -18.85
N THR A 157 -18.84 11.40 -18.27
CA THR A 157 -18.31 11.22 -16.91
C THR A 157 -16.84 11.59 -16.84
N ALA A 158 -16.02 11.10 -17.77
CA ALA A 158 -14.58 11.41 -17.80
C ALA A 158 -14.31 12.90 -18.05
N GLU A 159 -15.12 13.58 -18.90
CA GLU A 159 -15.04 15.03 -19.11
C GLU A 159 -15.38 15.81 -17.84
N ALA A 160 -16.44 15.40 -17.11
CA ALA A 160 -16.80 15.99 -15.83
C ALA A 160 -15.67 15.83 -14.79
N ARG A 161 -15.08 14.62 -14.68
CA ARG A 161 -13.92 14.37 -13.81
C ARG A 161 -12.68 15.15 -14.20
N LEU A 162 -12.45 15.34 -15.50
CA LEU A 162 -11.34 16.17 -15.98
C LEU A 162 -11.50 17.65 -15.55
N GLU A 163 -12.70 18.17 -15.59
CA GLU A 163 -12.95 19.54 -15.09
C GLU A 163 -12.86 19.61 -13.56
N ASP A 164 -13.29 18.59 -12.82
CA ASP A 164 -13.09 18.47 -11.37
C ASP A 164 -11.59 18.47 -11.04
N ALA A 165 -10.78 17.68 -11.74
CA ALA A 165 -9.33 17.65 -11.57
C ALA A 165 -8.70 19.03 -11.84
N LYS A 166 -9.03 19.66 -12.96
CA LYS A 166 -8.53 21.00 -13.31
C LYS A 166 -8.95 22.04 -12.28
N LYS A 167 -10.20 21.99 -11.78
CA LYS A 167 -10.71 22.89 -10.73
C LYS A 167 -9.93 22.72 -9.44
N ALA A 168 -9.71 21.48 -9.01
CA ALA A 168 -8.94 21.16 -7.81
C ALA A 168 -7.49 21.66 -7.93
N LEU A 169 -6.84 21.46 -9.08
CA LEU A 169 -5.48 21.93 -9.29
C LEU A 169 -5.37 23.48 -9.34
N ARG A 170 -6.36 24.16 -9.93
CA ARG A 170 -6.40 25.64 -9.88
C ARG A 170 -6.57 26.13 -8.44
N ALA A 171 -7.44 25.49 -7.64
CA ALA A 171 -7.62 25.81 -6.23
C ALA A 171 -6.36 25.49 -5.41
N MET A 172 -5.68 24.39 -5.69
CA MET A 172 -4.41 24.00 -5.08
C MET A 172 -3.33 25.07 -5.34
N LYS A 173 -3.21 25.56 -6.59
CA LYS A 173 -2.28 26.65 -6.93
C LYS A 173 -2.60 27.92 -6.15
N ALA A 174 -3.85 28.34 -6.14
CA ALA A 174 -4.29 29.53 -5.40
C ALA A 174 -4.07 29.39 -3.88
N SER A 175 -4.17 28.18 -3.34
CA SER A 175 -3.88 27.88 -1.93
C SER A 175 -2.39 27.92 -1.64
N ALA A 176 -1.54 27.48 -2.59
CA ALA A 176 -0.09 27.57 -2.49
C ALA A 176 0.39 29.03 -2.47
N GLU A 177 -0.15 29.90 -3.33
CA GLU A 177 0.12 31.34 -3.35
C GLU A 177 -0.21 32.01 -2.01
N LYS A 178 -1.28 31.53 -1.35
CA LYS A 178 -1.71 32.00 -0.01
C LYS A 178 -1.03 31.25 1.13
N LYS A 179 -0.13 30.30 0.84
CA LYS A 179 0.57 29.43 1.81
C LYS A 179 -0.35 28.68 2.76
N LYS A 180 -1.49 28.20 2.26
CA LYS A 180 -2.49 27.44 3.02
C LYS A 180 -2.28 25.94 2.82
N SER A 181 -1.51 25.32 3.71
CA SER A 181 -1.09 23.91 3.61
C SER A 181 -2.26 22.93 3.59
N ALA A 182 -3.25 23.12 4.48
CA ALA A 182 -4.41 22.22 4.55
C ALA A 182 -5.23 22.23 3.26
N ASP A 183 -5.46 23.43 2.69
CA ASP A 183 -6.20 23.58 1.44
C ASP A 183 -5.42 22.96 0.26
N VAL A 184 -4.08 23.03 0.26
CA VAL A 184 -3.23 22.39 -0.76
C VAL A 184 -3.42 20.88 -0.71
N ILE A 185 -3.35 20.27 0.47
CA ILE A 185 -3.50 18.82 0.65
C ILE A 185 -4.92 18.37 0.25
N SER A 186 -5.96 19.06 0.72
CA SER A 186 -7.34 18.73 0.36
C SER A 186 -7.58 18.78 -1.15
N ASN A 187 -7.06 19.80 -1.82
CA ASN A 187 -7.19 19.90 -3.28
C ASN A 187 -6.31 18.89 -4.02
N GLN A 188 -5.16 18.47 -3.45
CA GLN A 188 -4.35 17.38 -3.98
C GLN A 188 -5.16 16.07 -4.01
N ILE A 189 -5.80 15.72 -2.89
CA ILE A 189 -6.64 14.53 -2.75
C ILE A 189 -7.77 14.55 -3.80
N ILE A 190 -8.50 15.65 -3.90
CA ILE A 190 -9.60 15.79 -4.88
C ILE A 190 -9.07 15.65 -6.31
N GLY A 191 -7.94 16.27 -6.61
CA GLY A 191 -7.35 16.24 -7.95
C GLY A 191 -6.86 14.85 -8.35
N LEU A 192 -6.16 14.15 -7.47
CA LEU A 192 -5.67 12.79 -7.72
C LEU A 192 -6.83 11.80 -7.89
N ARG A 193 -7.86 11.89 -7.03
CA ARG A 193 -9.05 11.06 -7.14
C ARG A 193 -9.78 11.24 -8.46
N ALA A 194 -9.98 12.48 -8.90
CA ALA A 194 -10.59 12.74 -10.20
C ALA A 194 -9.76 12.18 -11.37
N MET A 195 -8.43 12.21 -11.27
CA MET A 195 -7.55 11.60 -12.27
C MET A 195 -7.64 10.08 -12.25
N ASP A 196 -7.76 9.47 -11.07
CA ASP A 196 -7.94 8.03 -10.92
C ASP A 196 -9.26 7.54 -11.52
N ASP A 197 -10.37 8.25 -11.27
CA ASP A 197 -11.67 7.96 -11.91
C ASP A 197 -11.54 7.95 -13.44
N ILE A 198 -10.84 8.93 -14.04
CA ILE A 198 -10.60 8.98 -15.50
C ILE A 198 -9.78 7.78 -15.96
N ALA A 199 -8.69 7.46 -15.25
CA ALA A 199 -7.82 6.34 -15.55
C ALA A 199 -8.59 5.02 -15.52
N SER A 200 -9.42 4.84 -14.48
CA SER A 200 -10.26 3.66 -14.29
C SER A 200 -11.29 3.51 -15.40
N ILE A 201 -12.00 4.59 -15.81
CA ILE A 201 -12.93 4.57 -16.94
C ILE A 201 -12.22 4.13 -18.23
N ILE A 202 -11.08 4.73 -18.55
CA ILE A 202 -10.31 4.40 -19.74
C ILE A 202 -9.82 2.95 -19.71
N SER A 203 -9.29 2.53 -18.54
CA SER A 203 -8.77 1.18 -18.36
C SER A 203 -9.85 0.12 -18.51
N MET A 204 -11.02 0.29 -17.89
CA MET A 204 -12.12 -0.67 -17.99
C MET A 204 -12.63 -0.87 -19.42
N ARG A 205 -12.44 0.10 -20.31
CA ARG A 205 -12.80 -0.01 -21.73
C ARG A 205 -11.68 -0.58 -22.60
N SER A 206 -10.43 -0.45 -22.19
CA SER A 206 -9.25 -0.86 -22.96
C SER A 206 -8.57 -2.13 -22.46
N THR A 207 -8.99 -2.67 -21.32
CA THR A 207 -8.37 -3.82 -20.64
C THR A 207 -9.43 -4.86 -20.31
N THR A 208 -9.08 -6.12 -20.46
CA THR A 208 -9.89 -7.23 -19.95
C THR A 208 -9.49 -7.54 -18.49
N PRO A 209 -10.44 -7.99 -17.65
CA PRO A 209 -10.10 -8.48 -16.32
C PRO A 209 -8.99 -9.53 -16.37
N ARG A 210 -8.10 -9.52 -15.39
CA ARG A 210 -7.03 -10.50 -15.29
C ARG A 210 -7.60 -11.90 -15.14
N PRO A 211 -6.97 -12.91 -15.75
CA PRO A 211 -7.38 -14.29 -15.56
C PRO A 211 -7.12 -14.69 -14.10
N VAL A 212 -8.10 -15.35 -13.51
CA VAL A 212 -8.07 -15.90 -12.15
C VAL A 212 -8.05 -17.43 -12.26
N PRO A 213 -7.28 -18.15 -11.43
CA PRO A 213 -7.28 -19.61 -11.43
C PRO A 213 -8.69 -20.19 -11.24
N ASP A 214 -9.00 -21.27 -11.94
CA ASP A 214 -10.33 -21.90 -11.94
C ASP A 214 -10.83 -22.28 -10.55
N GLU A 215 -9.92 -22.64 -9.64
CA GLU A 215 -10.23 -22.96 -8.24
C GLU A 215 -10.83 -21.79 -7.46
N PHE A 216 -10.51 -20.54 -7.85
CA PHE A 216 -11.03 -19.32 -7.24
C PHE A 216 -12.11 -18.63 -8.08
N SER A 217 -12.55 -19.26 -9.17
CA SER A 217 -13.52 -18.67 -10.11
C SER A 217 -14.86 -18.32 -9.46
N LYS A 218 -15.24 -18.99 -8.36
CA LYS A 218 -16.49 -18.78 -7.62
C LYS A 218 -16.43 -17.64 -6.60
N LEU A 219 -15.24 -17.13 -6.29
CA LEU A 219 -15.11 -16.00 -5.38
C LEU A 219 -15.58 -14.71 -6.05
N PRO A 220 -16.16 -13.78 -5.27
CA PRO A 220 -16.48 -12.45 -5.79
C PRO A 220 -15.24 -11.76 -6.34
N LYS A 221 -15.36 -11.12 -7.48
CA LYS A 221 -14.27 -10.39 -8.12
C LYS A 221 -14.69 -8.95 -8.38
N LEU A 222 -13.77 -8.04 -8.13
CA LEU A 222 -13.88 -6.63 -8.47
C LEU A 222 -13.02 -6.34 -9.70
N PHE A 223 -13.52 -5.50 -10.59
CA PHE A 223 -12.75 -4.95 -11.70
C PHE A 223 -12.91 -3.43 -11.70
N GLY A 224 -11.83 -2.70 -11.54
CA GLY A 224 -11.86 -1.25 -11.33
C GLY A 224 -11.60 -0.86 -9.87
N HIS A 225 -11.78 0.42 -9.55
CA HIS A 225 -11.62 0.95 -8.20
C HIS A 225 -12.97 1.21 -7.54
N ALA A 226 -13.14 0.76 -6.29
CA ALA A 226 -14.37 0.93 -5.52
C ALA A 226 -14.11 1.70 -4.22
N ASP A 227 -14.96 2.68 -3.94
CA ASP A 227 -14.92 3.45 -2.69
C ASP A 227 -15.76 2.80 -1.60
N VAL A 228 -15.17 2.63 -0.43
CA VAL A 228 -15.85 2.14 0.78
C VAL A 228 -15.75 3.18 1.89
N GLU A 229 -16.88 3.59 2.42
CA GLU A 229 -16.97 4.41 3.63
C GLU A 229 -17.13 3.50 4.85
N LEU A 230 -16.19 3.57 5.79
CA LEU A 230 -16.33 3.00 7.12
C LEU A 230 -16.74 4.09 8.09
N LEU A 231 -17.87 3.93 8.75
CA LEU A 231 -18.25 4.73 9.91
C LEU A 231 -17.76 4.02 11.17
N VAL A 232 -16.82 4.60 11.88
CA VAL A 232 -16.18 3.98 13.05
C VAL A 232 -16.60 4.69 14.33
N GLY A 233 -16.99 3.93 15.34
CA GLY A 233 -17.22 4.41 16.69
C GLY A 233 -15.96 4.24 17.52
N TYR A 234 -15.43 5.33 18.05
CA TYR A 234 -14.17 5.33 18.81
C TYR A 234 -14.18 6.38 19.91
N LYS A 235 -13.15 6.39 20.74
CA LYS A 235 -12.95 7.43 21.75
C LYS A 235 -11.86 8.40 21.30
N THR A 236 -12.16 9.70 21.39
CA THR A 236 -11.15 10.73 21.18
C THR A 236 -9.98 10.58 22.18
N PRO A 237 -8.83 11.20 21.95
CA PRO A 237 -7.75 11.25 22.94
C PRO A 237 -8.17 11.81 24.31
N SER A 238 -9.23 12.63 24.37
CA SER A 238 -9.85 13.12 25.60
C SER A 238 -10.82 12.12 26.26
N GLY A 239 -11.00 10.92 25.70
CA GLY A 239 -11.86 9.86 26.22
C GLY A 239 -13.36 10.00 25.84
N GLN A 240 -13.73 10.99 25.03
CA GLN A 240 -15.13 11.19 24.63
C GLN A 240 -15.51 10.24 23.49
N PRO A 241 -16.64 9.52 23.61
CA PRO A 241 -17.13 8.67 22.52
C PRO A 241 -17.56 9.54 21.34
N THR A 242 -17.12 9.16 20.15
CA THR A 242 -17.43 9.85 18.91
C THR A 242 -17.55 8.87 17.75
N LYS A 243 -17.93 9.40 16.57
CA LYS A 243 -17.93 8.65 15.33
C LYS A 243 -17.13 9.41 14.31
N GLY A 244 -16.34 8.69 13.52
CA GLY A 244 -15.58 9.26 12.42
C GLY A 244 -15.74 8.42 11.17
N LYS A 245 -15.46 9.02 10.03
CA LYS A 245 -15.48 8.36 8.74
C LYS A 245 -14.05 8.08 8.29
N VAL A 246 -13.85 6.88 7.73
CA VAL A 246 -12.64 6.49 7.02
C VAL A 246 -13.08 6.10 5.62
N LEU A 247 -12.50 6.73 4.60
CA LEU A 247 -12.78 6.44 3.20
C LEU A 247 -11.64 5.60 2.64
N LEU A 248 -11.99 4.46 2.10
CA LEU A 248 -11.09 3.51 1.47
C LEU A 248 -11.31 3.53 -0.03
N GLU A 249 -10.25 3.28 -0.79
CA GLU A 249 -10.32 2.96 -2.21
C GLU A 249 -9.70 1.59 -2.43
N LEU A 250 -10.51 0.66 -2.98
CA LEU A 250 -10.13 -0.72 -3.25
C LEU A 250 -9.66 -0.84 -4.69
N ASP A 251 -8.60 -1.62 -4.92
CA ASP A 251 -8.08 -1.88 -6.27
C ASP A 251 -8.42 -3.29 -6.75
N GLY A 252 -9.44 -3.40 -7.60
CA GLY A 252 -9.82 -4.62 -8.29
C GLY A 252 -9.03 -4.88 -9.58
N PHE A 253 -8.17 -3.97 -10.03
CA PHE A 253 -7.28 -4.22 -11.15
C PHE A 253 -6.11 -5.12 -10.77
N SER A 254 -5.53 -4.90 -9.58
CA SER A 254 -4.35 -5.61 -9.11
C SER A 254 -4.68 -6.78 -8.18
N SER A 255 -5.78 -6.70 -7.42
CA SER A 255 -6.23 -7.75 -6.49
C SER A 255 -7.73 -8.05 -6.63
N PRO A 256 -8.17 -8.55 -7.82
CA PRO A 256 -9.58 -8.75 -8.12
C PRO A 256 -10.33 -9.65 -7.13
N ILE A 257 -9.75 -10.73 -6.66
CA ILE A 257 -10.38 -11.65 -5.70
C ILE A 257 -10.42 -11.04 -4.31
N SER A 258 -9.29 -10.53 -3.84
CA SER A 258 -9.15 -9.99 -2.48
C SER A 258 -10.02 -8.74 -2.30
N ALA A 259 -9.96 -7.79 -3.24
CA ALA A 259 -10.79 -6.59 -3.22
C ALA A 259 -12.27 -6.92 -3.47
N GLY A 260 -12.56 -7.85 -4.37
CA GLY A 260 -13.93 -8.30 -4.66
C GLY A 260 -14.59 -8.99 -3.46
N SER A 261 -13.83 -9.86 -2.77
CA SER A 261 -14.31 -10.52 -1.55
C SER A 261 -14.55 -9.51 -0.43
N PHE A 262 -13.62 -8.56 -0.24
CA PHE A 262 -13.80 -7.48 0.73
C PHE A 262 -15.05 -6.64 0.41
N ALA A 263 -15.20 -6.18 -0.83
CA ALA A 263 -16.35 -5.39 -1.28
C ALA A 263 -17.67 -6.16 -1.15
N SER A 264 -17.68 -7.48 -1.39
CA SER A 264 -18.84 -8.33 -1.18
C SER A 264 -19.23 -8.41 0.31
N LEU A 265 -18.25 -8.58 1.21
CA LEU A 265 -18.50 -8.57 2.66
C LEU A 265 -19.04 -7.21 3.14
N VAL A 266 -18.54 -6.10 2.57
CA VAL A 266 -19.11 -4.76 2.81
C VAL A 266 -20.56 -4.69 2.36
N LYS A 267 -20.86 -5.12 1.13
CA LYS A 267 -22.21 -5.11 0.55
C LYS A 267 -23.19 -5.94 1.37
N ASP A 268 -22.73 -7.05 1.92
CA ASP A 268 -23.53 -7.96 2.75
C ASP A 268 -23.62 -7.52 4.21
N GLY A 269 -23.05 -6.35 4.58
CA GLY A 269 -23.07 -5.80 5.95
C GLY A 269 -22.31 -6.64 6.98
N LYS A 270 -21.35 -7.48 6.53
CA LYS A 270 -20.60 -8.39 7.40
C LYS A 270 -19.61 -7.69 8.32
N TYR A 271 -19.24 -6.46 7.98
CA TYR A 271 -18.35 -5.62 8.77
C TYR A 271 -19.09 -4.73 9.77
N ASP A 272 -20.43 -4.66 9.70
CA ASP A 272 -21.21 -3.85 10.64
C ASP A 272 -21.12 -4.43 12.05
N GLY A 273 -20.74 -3.59 13.02
CA GLY A 273 -20.51 -3.98 14.40
C GLY A 273 -19.20 -4.71 14.69
N LEU A 274 -18.32 -4.90 13.68
CA LEU A 274 -17.04 -5.57 13.85
C LEU A 274 -16.11 -4.74 14.75
N LYS A 275 -15.45 -5.39 15.70
CA LYS A 275 -14.55 -4.73 16.64
C LYS A 275 -13.11 -4.71 16.15
N ILE A 276 -12.38 -3.71 16.59
CA ILE A 276 -10.93 -3.67 16.52
C ILE A 276 -10.40 -4.63 17.58
N LYS A 277 -9.64 -5.64 17.13
CA LYS A 277 -9.09 -6.73 17.96
C LYS A 277 -7.72 -6.39 18.50
N ILE A 278 -6.84 -5.93 17.60
CA ILE A 278 -5.45 -5.57 17.90
C ILE A 278 -5.23 -4.13 17.47
N GLU A 279 -4.54 -3.39 18.30
CA GLU A 279 -4.03 -2.06 17.98
C GLU A 279 -2.67 -1.91 18.65
N ASP A 280 -1.66 -1.59 17.87
CA ASP A 280 -0.33 -1.21 18.32
C ASP A 280 0.16 0.05 17.58
N GLU A 281 1.43 0.36 17.67
CA GLU A 281 2.02 1.51 16.97
C GLU A 281 2.09 1.32 15.45
N VAL A 282 2.04 0.06 14.96
CA VAL A 282 2.26 -0.31 13.57
C VAL A 282 0.96 -0.53 12.84
N LEU A 283 0.00 -1.23 13.47
CA LEU A 283 -1.23 -1.66 12.79
C LEU A 283 -2.48 -1.61 13.67
N VAL A 284 -3.63 -1.63 13.00
CA VAL A 284 -4.96 -1.82 13.59
C VAL A 284 -5.61 -2.99 12.88
N GLU A 285 -5.88 -4.08 13.60
CA GLU A 285 -6.51 -5.29 13.06
C GLU A 285 -7.92 -5.48 13.61
N THR A 286 -8.84 -5.92 12.76
CA THR A 286 -10.22 -6.23 13.11
C THR A 286 -10.38 -7.68 13.57
N GLU A 287 -11.52 -7.96 14.24
CA GLU A 287 -12.01 -9.34 14.36
C GLU A 287 -12.33 -9.92 12.98
N ILE A 288 -12.42 -11.24 12.90
CA ILE A 288 -12.92 -11.94 11.70
C ILE A 288 -14.45 -11.82 11.70
N PRO A 289 -15.09 -11.50 10.55
CA PRO A 289 -16.57 -11.45 10.46
C PRO A 289 -17.22 -12.78 10.84
N LYS A 290 -18.28 -12.76 11.63
CA LYS A 290 -19.00 -13.95 12.12
C LYS A 290 -19.67 -14.78 11.03
N GLN A 291 -19.68 -14.58 9.89
CA GLN A 291 -20.16 -15.31 8.72
C GLN A 291 -19.25 -14.92 7.54
N ALA A 292 -17.98 -15.20 7.74
CA ALA A 292 -16.99 -15.11 6.67
C ALA A 292 -17.44 -15.90 5.43
N SER A 293 -16.87 -15.59 4.29
CA SER A 293 -17.13 -16.36 3.07
C SER A 293 -17.04 -17.85 3.36
N PRO A 294 -17.97 -18.68 2.84
CA PRO A 294 -17.86 -20.14 2.95
C PRO A 294 -16.59 -20.69 2.30
N GLN A 295 -15.95 -19.91 1.47
CA GLN A 295 -14.67 -20.19 0.84
C GLN A 295 -13.60 -19.21 1.33
N SER A 296 -12.46 -19.73 1.75
CA SER A 296 -11.30 -18.93 2.14
C SER A 296 -10.82 -18.05 0.97
N ILE A 297 -10.41 -16.83 1.27
CA ILE A 297 -9.89 -15.86 0.30
C ILE A 297 -8.39 -16.11 0.19
N PRO A 298 -7.86 -16.54 -0.97
CA PRO A 298 -6.42 -16.77 -1.10
C PRO A 298 -5.62 -15.47 -0.94
N ILE A 299 -4.38 -15.60 -0.47
CA ILE A 299 -3.43 -14.49 -0.67
C ILE A 299 -3.30 -14.26 -2.17
N GLU A 300 -3.30 -12.99 -2.57
CA GLU A 300 -3.26 -12.56 -3.97
C GLU A 300 -2.31 -11.39 -4.10
N ILE A 301 -1.20 -11.56 -4.81
CA ILE A 301 -0.16 -10.54 -4.94
C ILE A 301 0.27 -10.40 -6.38
N LEU A 302 -0.01 -9.23 -6.98
CA LEU A 302 0.48 -8.89 -8.31
C LEU A 302 1.83 -8.21 -8.18
N VAL A 303 2.83 -8.77 -8.86
CA VAL A 303 4.19 -8.23 -8.95
C VAL A 303 4.30 -7.24 -10.12
N GLN A 304 5.05 -6.17 -9.94
CA GLN A 304 5.29 -5.16 -10.97
C GLN A 304 5.91 -5.80 -12.23
N GLY A 305 5.28 -5.55 -13.38
CA GLY A 305 5.72 -6.09 -14.68
C GLY A 305 5.22 -7.52 -14.98
N MET A 306 4.52 -8.17 -14.07
CA MET A 306 3.88 -9.47 -14.32
C MET A 306 2.42 -9.30 -14.80
N ASN A 307 1.96 -10.26 -15.61
CA ASN A 307 0.60 -10.26 -16.17
C ASN A 307 -0.41 -11.01 -15.28
N SER A 308 0.06 -11.89 -14.41
CA SER A 308 -0.75 -12.64 -13.45
C SER A 308 -0.28 -12.40 -12.03
N ALA A 309 -1.22 -12.44 -11.08
CA ALA A 309 -0.89 -12.43 -9.66
C ALA A 309 -0.44 -13.82 -9.20
N GLU A 310 0.33 -13.85 -8.12
CA GLU A 310 0.58 -15.07 -7.35
C GLU A 310 -0.59 -15.31 -6.40
N TYR A 311 -1.04 -16.57 -6.32
CA TYR A 311 -2.18 -16.99 -5.51
C TYR A 311 -1.82 -18.09 -4.53
N GLY A 312 -2.27 -17.97 -3.28
CA GLY A 312 -2.14 -19.02 -2.25
C GLY A 312 -0.71 -19.25 -1.74
N THR A 313 0.26 -18.43 -2.18
CA THR A 313 1.67 -18.54 -1.79
C THR A 313 2.24 -17.17 -1.52
N SER A 314 3.23 -17.06 -0.64
CA SER A 314 3.99 -15.83 -0.42
C SER A 314 4.97 -15.58 -1.58
N LEU A 315 5.42 -14.32 -1.75
CA LEU A 315 6.46 -14.03 -2.76
C LEU A 315 7.79 -14.71 -2.43
N GLU A 316 8.08 -14.96 -1.14
CA GLU A 316 9.26 -15.70 -0.73
C GLU A 316 9.19 -17.18 -1.21
N GLU A 317 8.08 -17.84 -0.96
CA GLU A 317 7.85 -19.23 -1.40
C GLU A 317 7.80 -19.36 -2.93
N ALA A 318 7.27 -18.34 -3.61
CA ALA A 318 7.28 -18.25 -5.08
C ALA A 318 8.66 -17.95 -5.68
N GLY A 319 9.67 -17.68 -4.85
CA GLY A 319 11.03 -17.29 -5.30
C GLY A 319 11.13 -15.84 -5.79
N LEU A 320 10.15 -15.01 -5.48
CA LEU A 320 10.00 -13.62 -5.92
C LEU A 320 10.29 -12.60 -4.79
N PHE A 321 11.04 -12.99 -3.76
CA PHE A 321 11.27 -12.19 -2.54
C PHE A 321 11.92 -10.81 -2.78
N ASN A 322 12.57 -10.60 -3.93
CA ASN A 322 13.17 -9.31 -4.31
C ASN A 322 12.27 -8.46 -5.22
N GLU A 323 11.15 -9.01 -5.64
CA GLU A 323 10.25 -8.32 -6.55
C GLU A 323 9.28 -7.43 -5.77
N ARG A 324 8.80 -6.37 -6.44
CA ARG A 324 7.92 -5.40 -5.81
C ARG A 324 6.47 -5.70 -6.15
N PRO A 325 5.57 -5.74 -5.15
CA PRO A 325 4.14 -5.73 -5.41
C PRO A 325 3.71 -4.46 -6.15
N VAL A 326 2.65 -4.55 -6.94
CA VAL A 326 1.98 -3.38 -7.53
C VAL A 326 1.34 -2.53 -6.43
N LEU A 327 0.77 -3.19 -5.41
CA LEU A 327 0.21 -2.55 -4.22
C LEU A 327 1.14 -2.79 -3.02
N PRO A 328 2.12 -1.91 -2.76
CA PRO A 328 3.06 -2.07 -1.67
C PRO A 328 2.53 -1.52 -0.35
N PHE A 329 3.12 -1.96 0.77
CA PHE A 329 2.88 -1.40 2.11
C PHE A 329 3.63 -0.07 2.34
N ASN A 330 3.59 0.82 1.37
CA ASN A 330 4.35 2.09 1.39
C ASN A 330 3.53 3.31 1.80
N ALA A 331 2.21 3.17 2.02
CA ALA A 331 1.36 4.29 2.40
C ALA A 331 0.76 4.09 3.79
N TYR A 332 0.61 5.20 4.54
CA TYR A 332 -0.18 5.19 5.77
C TYR A 332 -1.64 4.85 5.44
N GLY A 333 -2.20 3.88 6.17
CA GLY A 333 -3.55 3.39 5.91
C GLY A 333 -3.62 2.35 4.79
N THR A 334 -2.51 1.66 4.48
CA THR A 334 -2.57 0.47 3.63
C THR A 334 -3.53 -0.54 4.24
N LEU A 335 -4.51 -0.99 3.46
CA LEU A 335 -5.52 -1.97 3.83
C LEU A 335 -5.15 -3.34 3.27
N ALA A 336 -5.00 -4.32 4.14
CA ALA A 336 -4.71 -5.70 3.75
C ALA A 336 -5.61 -6.70 4.46
N LEU A 337 -5.82 -7.86 3.83
CA LEU A 337 -6.53 -8.97 4.46
C LEU A 337 -5.63 -9.65 5.49
N SER A 338 -6.16 -9.93 6.68
CA SER A 338 -5.47 -10.71 7.71
C SER A 338 -5.69 -12.21 7.52
N HIS A 339 -4.67 -12.98 7.87
CA HIS A 339 -4.70 -14.43 7.86
C HIS A 339 -3.95 -15.00 9.06
N PRO A 340 -4.23 -16.26 9.48
CA PRO A 340 -3.46 -16.93 10.51
C PRO A 340 -2.01 -17.17 10.08
N SER A 341 -1.09 -17.30 11.04
CA SER A 341 0.34 -17.52 10.75
C SER A 341 0.65 -18.87 10.06
N ASN A 342 -0.27 -19.81 10.12
CA ASN A 342 -0.14 -21.17 9.53
C ASN A 342 -0.99 -21.39 8.28
N ASP A 343 -1.70 -20.36 7.80
CA ASP A 343 -2.54 -20.41 6.60
C ASP A 343 -2.54 -19.03 5.94
N LEU A 344 -2.09 -18.95 4.70
CA LEU A 344 -2.04 -17.72 3.92
C LEU A 344 -3.43 -17.27 3.40
N ASN A 345 -4.47 -18.06 3.66
CA ASN A 345 -5.82 -17.74 3.25
C ASN A 345 -6.54 -16.89 4.33
N SER A 346 -7.20 -15.84 3.91
CA SER A 346 -7.98 -14.97 4.77
C SER A 346 -9.42 -15.50 4.94
N GLN A 347 -9.99 -15.22 6.10
CA GLN A 347 -11.41 -15.41 6.39
C GLN A 347 -12.20 -14.09 6.40
N GLY A 348 -11.65 -13.05 5.77
CA GLY A 348 -12.28 -11.74 5.64
C GLY A 348 -11.96 -10.75 6.77
N GLY A 349 -11.13 -11.12 7.74
CA GLY A 349 -10.52 -10.15 8.66
C GLY A 349 -9.56 -9.25 7.90
N PHE A 350 -9.32 -8.04 8.41
CA PHE A 350 -8.42 -7.10 7.75
C PHE A 350 -7.68 -6.22 8.76
N PHE A 351 -6.62 -5.59 8.30
CA PHE A 351 -5.87 -4.64 9.10
C PHE A 351 -5.46 -3.41 8.28
N PHE A 352 -5.19 -2.33 8.99
CA PHE A 352 -4.58 -1.12 8.46
C PHE A 352 -3.18 -0.94 9.01
N VAL A 353 -2.25 -0.51 8.18
CA VAL A 353 -0.93 -0.09 8.62
C VAL A 353 -0.95 1.37 9.01
N LYS A 354 -0.55 1.68 10.24
CA LYS A 354 -0.50 3.06 10.81
C LYS A 354 0.88 3.70 10.75
N THR A 355 1.90 2.97 10.36
CA THR A 355 3.26 3.49 10.34
C THR A 355 3.52 4.36 9.12
N ASP A 356 4.28 5.43 9.36
CA ASP A 356 4.87 6.21 8.29
C ASP A 356 5.97 5.39 7.63
N PRO A 357 5.90 5.16 6.31
CA PRO A 357 6.94 4.45 5.60
C PRO A 357 8.34 5.01 5.81
N THR A 358 8.46 6.28 6.19
CA THR A 358 9.73 6.96 6.44
C THR A 358 10.24 6.85 7.85
N GLU A 359 9.35 6.54 8.78
CA GLU A 359 9.70 6.26 10.18
C GLU A 359 9.96 4.76 10.40
N THR A 360 9.62 3.93 9.40
CA THR A 360 9.83 2.49 9.52
C THR A 360 11.27 2.14 9.24
N PRO A 361 11.91 1.38 10.14
CA PRO A 361 13.21 0.79 9.86
C PRO A 361 13.18 0.04 8.52
N ALA A 362 14.25 0.08 7.78
CA ALA A 362 14.42 -0.76 6.60
C ALA A 362 14.08 -2.21 6.98
N GLY A 363 12.93 -2.71 6.56
CA GLY A 363 12.41 -4.03 6.97
C GLY A 363 10.90 -4.11 7.14
N LEU A 364 10.15 -3.01 7.09
CA LEU A 364 8.68 -3.09 7.03
C LEU A 364 8.16 -3.61 5.69
N ASN A 365 8.97 -3.62 4.68
CA ASN A 365 8.74 -4.41 3.48
C ASN A 365 8.64 -5.93 3.75
N LEU A 366 8.77 -6.37 5.00
CA LEU A 366 8.44 -7.73 5.42
C LEU A 366 6.96 -8.08 5.28
N LEU A 367 6.07 -7.08 5.21
CA LEU A 367 4.66 -7.30 4.91
C LEU A 367 4.42 -7.47 3.41
N ASP A 368 5.25 -6.80 2.56
CA ASP A 368 5.22 -7.02 1.11
C ASP A 368 5.49 -8.48 0.81
N GLY A 369 4.62 -9.07 0.00
CA GLY A 369 4.74 -10.48 -0.35
C GLY A 369 4.17 -11.50 0.64
N ASN A 370 3.73 -11.05 1.84
CA ASN A 370 3.15 -11.93 2.86
C ASN A 370 1.66 -11.66 3.12
N TYR A 371 1.12 -10.55 2.63
CA TYR A 371 -0.29 -10.19 2.79
C TYR A 371 -0.85 -9.61 1.49
N ALA A 372 -2.14 -9.93 1.22
CA ALA A 372 -2.86 -9.34 0.11
C ALA A 372 -3.32 -7.92 0.45
N VAL A 373 -2.71 -6.92 -0.18
CA VAL A 373 -3.19 -5.53 -0.12
C VAL A 373 -4.41 -5.41 -1.02
N VAL A 374 -5.51 -4.87 -0.49
CA VAL A 374 -6.76 -4.69 -1.23
C VAL A 374 -7.06 -3.24 -1.60
N GLY A 375 -6.33 -2.30 -1.01
CA GLY A 375 -6.51 -0.86 -1.23
C GLY A 375 -5.88 -0.01 -0.14
N TYR A 376 -6.32 1.24 -0.06
CA TYR A 376 -5.73 2.24 0.84
C TYR A 376 -6.79 3.17 1.43
N VAL A 377 -6.47 3.74 2.58
CA VAL A 377 -7.22 4.87 3.15
C VAL A 377 -6.89 6.13 2.36
N ILE A 378 -7.90 6.73 1.73
CA ILE A 378 -7.76 7.96 0.96
C ILE A 378 -8.24 9.20 1.70
N ASP A 379 -9.07 9.02 2.74
CA ASP A 379 -9.50 10.08 3.66
C ASP A 379 -9.82 9.50 5.04
N GLY A 380 -9.73 10.31 6.10
CA GLY A 380 -9.99 9.87 7.47
C GLY A 380 -8.79 9.28 8.19
N GLN A 381 -7.56 9.53 7.75
CA GLN A 381 -6.31 9.08 8.39
C GLN A 381 -6.24 9.47 9.88
N THR A 382 -6.82 10.62 10.23
CA THR A 382 -6.90 11.09 11.62
C THR A 382 -7.75 10.18 12.49
N VAL A 383 -8.88 9.71 11.95
CA VAL A 383 -9.74 8.74 12.64
C VAL A 383 -8.99 7.43 12.82
N LEU A 384 -8.30 6.97 11.77
CA LEU A 384 -7.51 5.75 11.83
C LEU A 384 -6.42 5.81 12.92
N SER A 385 -5.75 6.98 13.08
CA SER A 385 -4.72 7.16 14.11
C SER A 385 -5.27 7.12 15.54
N ASP A 386 -6.54 7.46 15.71
CA ASP A 386 -7.20 7.50 17.01
C ASP A 386 -7.85 6.16 17.41
N LEU A 387 -7.97 5.21 16.47
CA LEU A 387 -8.55 3.89 16.74
C LEU A 387 -7.76 3.11 17.78
N ARG A 388 -8.49 2.41 18.65
CA ARG A 388 -7.94 1.56 19.71
C ARG A 388 -8.64 0.22 19.76
N ALA A 389 -8.00 -0.76 20.36
CA ALA A 389 -8.61 -2.05 20.64
C ALA A 389 -9.93 -1.87 21.42
N GLY A 390 -11.00 -2.52 20.95
CA GLY A 390 -12.34 -2.40 21.49
C GLY A 390 -13.23 -1.36 20.80
N ASP A 391 -12.69 -0.45 20.00
CA ASP A 391 -13.48 0.38 19.08
C ASP A 391 -14.18 -0.49 18.03
N SER A 392 -15.16 0.06 17.30
CA SER A 392 -15.96 -0.76 16.39
C SER A 392 -16.30 -0.05 15.10
N ILE A 393 -16.43 -0.82 14.03
CA ILE A 393 -17.01 -0.39 12.76
C ILE A 393 -18.52 -0.33 12.96
N VAL A 394 -19.11 0.85 12.92
CA VAL A 394 -20.57 1.03 13.06
C VAL A 394 -21.27 0.59 11.79
N SER A 395 -20.72 0.94 10.63
CA SER A 395 -21.21 0.48 9.33
C SER A 395 -20.10 0.59 8.26
N ALA A 396 -20.17 -0.29 7.26
CA ALA A 396 -19.35 -0.26 6.07
C ALA A 396 -20.23 -0.19 4.82
N LYS A 397 -19.95 0.71 3.88
CA LYS A 397 -20.78 0.90 2.69
C LYS A 397 -19.94 1.21 1.46
N LEU A 398 -20.31 0.61 0.33
CA LEU A 398 -19.85 1.04 -0.99
C LEU A 398 -20.53 2.38 -1.32
N VAL A 399 -19.74 3.41 -1.60
CA VAL A 399 -20.24 4.79 -1.79
C VAL A 399 -19.89 5.40 -3.12
N GLY A 400 -18.96 4.82 -3.87
CA GLY A 400 -18.50 5.36 -5.16
C GLY A 400 -17.47 4.49 -5.84
N GLY A 401 -16.74 5.12 -6.78
CA GLY A 401 -15.72 4.48 -7.59
C GLY A 401 -16.19 4.12 -8.98
N VAL A 402 -15.27 3.61 -9.78
CA VAL A 402 -15.50 3.13 -11.17
C VAL A 402 -15.15 1.66 -11.19
N TYR A 403 -16.15 0.80 -11.07
CA TYR A 403 -15.95 -0.64 -10.92
C TYR A 403 -17.15 -1.47 -11.40
N ASP A 404 -16.89 -2.74 -11.71
CA ASP A 404 -17.86 -3.80 -11.91
C ASP A 404 -17.58 -4.99 -10.99
N PHE A 405 -18.63 -5.68 -10.53
CA PHE A 405 -18.51 -7.02 -9.95
C PHE A 405 -18.61 -8.04 -11.10
N ILE A 406 -17.67 -8.97 -11.18
CA ILE A 406 -17.56 -9.97 -12.24
C ILE A 406 -17.46 -11.41 -11.70
#